data_e753e8e0fc95d704a62995a5f680fff1
#
_entry.id   e753e8e0fc95d704a62995a5f680fff1
#
_cell.length_a   1.000
_cell.length_b   1.000
_cell.length_c   1.000
_cell.angle_alpha   90.00
_cell.angle_beta   90.00
_cell.angle_gamma   90.00
#
_symmetry.space_group_name_H-M   'P 1'
#
loop_
_entity.id
_entity.type
_entity.pdbx_description
1 polymer ?
#
loop_
_entity_poly.entity_id
_entity_poly.type
_entity_poly.pdbx_seq_one_letter_code
_entity_poly.pdbx_strand_id
1 'polypeptide(L)'
;MAQDHASKPTRQVLLVRGGVLSQYSGLGGAFHDLRTSLKEGDIPRWNYAGTEEYQLSKNASGLRRILKRWFGHPKRVKASIRRHHQQRSADLIHVADQEQAHLIPSSSQVPVVIYVHDFFHLFPEVITLSGEEIEIGQQQPPWYRRSDLKRLMKGIKRSNAIICNTKATEMLCKKHFPNKPLYRIPYGLDVAKFAPPSALPPMPASLSPETCNFLVVGSHDPRKRLKFLIRTLSQLPKEVLKSIRIHHIGGDTCPYGGLSASEYAGQHQVPWSQVGGEVSDELLNLYRWHTEALLFPSGAEGFGYPPVESMAAGQPVLASNRPAHNELMPDGHCLDAEDESAWCQAIITVHERWVKRNGSPRKADMSLIKHVDFLSPERFHDEMSRAWDEISSS
;
A
#
# COMPACT_ATOMS: atom_id res chain seq x y z
N MET A 1 10.02 39.85 25.04
CA MET A 1 9.19 40.19 23.90
C MET A 1 8.60 38.88 23.35
N ALA A 2 7.38 38.55 23.75
CA ALA A 2 6.65 37.40 23.22
C ALA A 2 6.21 37.78 21.80
N GLN A 3 6.73 37.10 20.80
CA GLN A 3 6.22 37.20 19.42
C GLN A 3 4.83 36.55 19.42
N ASP A 4 3.84 37.39 19.23
CA ASP A 4 2.46 37.03 18.98
C ASP A 4 2.42 36.24 17.66
N HIS A 5 2.47 34.89 17.73
CA HIS A 5 2.15 34.04 16.61
C HIS A 5 0.64 34.08 16.41
N ALA A 6 0.18 35.12 15.71
CA ALA A 6 -1.18 35.13 15.18
C ALA A 6 -1.42 33.79 14.45
N SER A 7 -2.23 32.92 15.03
CA SER A 7 -2.58 31.64 14.43
C SER A 7 -3.18 31.90 13.05
N LYS A 8 -2.51 31.42 12.00
CA LYS A 8 -3.08 31.48 10.63
C LYS A 8 -4.46 30.86 10.67
N PRO A 9 -5.44 31.43 9.93
CA PRO A 9 -6.81 30.93 9.93
C PRO A 9 -6.83 29.45 9.55
N THR A 10 -7.58 28.65 10.29
CA THR A 10 -7.76 27.23 10.06
C THR A 10 -8.57 27.01 8.79
N ARG A 11 -8.04 26.26 7.85
CA ARG A 11 -8.67 25.90 6.57
C ARG A 11 -9.41 24.57 6.68
N GLN A 12 -10.30 24.31 5.73
CA GLN A 12 -11.18 23.14 5.73
C GLN A 12 -10.92 22.29 4.48
N VAL A 13 -10.76 20.96 4.65
CA VAL A 13 -10.63 20.04 3.54
C VAL A 13 -11.80 19.05 3.45
N LEU A 14 -12.41 18.96 2.27
CA LEU A 14 -13.42 17.97 1.93
C LEU A 14 -12.74 16.75 1.29
N LEU A 15 -12.88 15.59 1.92
CA LEU A 15 -12.40 14.32 1.36
C LEU A 15 -13.44 13.74 0.40
N VAL A 16 -12.98 13.30 -0.77
CA VAL A 16 -13.86 12.68 -1.78
C VAL A 16 -13.35 11.31 -2.14
N ARG A 17 -14.23 10.33 -2.02
CA ARG A 17 -13.95 8.93 -2.35
C ARG A 17 -15.15 8.28 -3.04
N GLY A 18 -14.92 7.09 -3.62
CA GLY A 18 -15.96 6.24 -4.19
C GLY A 18 -16.61 5.31 -3.17
N GLY A 19 -16.56 4.01 -3.43
CA GLY A 19 -17.03 3.00 -2.47
C GLY A 19 -16.13 2.90 -1.24
N VAL A 20 -16.74 2.61 -0.09
CA VAL A 20 -16.01 2.30 1.14
C VAL A 20 -15.11 1.09 0.91
N LEU A 21 -13.85 1.19 1.30
CA LEU A 21 -12.89 0.07 1.32
C LEU A 21 -12.66 -0.41 2.76
N SER A 22 -12.22 -1.66 2.86
CA SER A 22 -11.73 -2.20 4.13
C SER A 22 -10.51 -1.39 4.60
N GLN A 23 -10.48 -1.02 5.88
CA GLN A 23 -9.32 -0.35 6.49
C GLN A 23 -8.06 -1.23 6.48
N TYR A 24 -8.22 -2.54 6.39
CA TYR A 24 -7.12 -3.52 6.30
C TYR A 24 -6.52 -3.64 4.89
N SER A 25 -7.06 -2.93 3.90
CA SER A 25 -6.44 -2.84 2.57
C SER A 25 -5.50 -1.63 2.51
N GLY A 26 -4.39 -1.73 1.76
CA GLY A 26 -3.41 -0.64 1.67
C GLY A 26 -4.02 0.72 1.31
N LEU A 27 -4.92 0.78 0.32
CA LEU A 27 -5.63 2.01 -0.06
C LEU A 27 -6.66 2.45 0.99
N GLY A 28 -7.34 1.47 1.61
CA GLY A 28 -8.34 1.73 2.64
C GLY A 28 -7.71 2.24 3.92
N GLY A 29 -6.59 1.64 4.34
CA GLY A 29 -5.80 2.07 5.49
C GLY A 29 -5.29 3.49 5.33
N ALA A 30 -4.60 3.80 4.23
CA ALA A 30 -4.08 5.14 3.95
C ALA A 30 -5.19 6.23 3.98
N PHE A 31 -6.36 5.92 3.44
CA PHE A 31 -7.49 6.85 3.52
C PHE A 31 -8.07 6.98 4.93
N HIS A 32 -8.15 5.86 5.66
CA HIS A 32 -8.62 5.87 7.04
C HIS A 32 -7.72 6.71 7.93
N ASP A 33 -6.39 6.54 7.82
CA ASP A 33 -5.41 7.29 8.58
C ASP A 33 -5.48 8.78 8.28
N LEU A 34 -5.51 9.18 6.99
CA LEU A 34 -5.68 10.59 6.61
C LEU A 34 -6.96 11.20 7.19
N ARG A 35 -8.09 10.47 7.12
CA ARG A 35 -9.37 10.93 7.66
C ARG A 35 -9.34 11.05 9.18
N THR A 36 -8.69 10.13 9.86
CA THR A 36 -8.53 10.12 11.32
C THR A 36 -7.68 11.30 11.75
N SER A 37 -6.50 11.48 11.17
CA SER A 37 -5.61 12.62 11.48
C SER A 37 -6.28 13.97 11.27
N LEU A 38 -7.12 14.13 10.23
CA LEU A 38 -7.90 15.35 10.03
C LEU A 38 -8.97 15.56 11.12
N LYS A 39 -9.64 14.50 11.58
CA LYS A 39 -10.67 14.58 12.62
C LYS A 39 -10.07 14.85 14.00
N GLU A 40 -8.89 14.35 14.25
CA GLU A 40 -8.14 14.53 15.50
C GLU A 40 -7.40 15.87 15.54
N GLY A 41 -7.27 16.55 14.37
CA GLY A 41 -6.63 17.86 14.28
C GLY A 41 -5.09 17.75 14.17
N ASP A 42 -4.56 16.60 13.80
CA ASP A 42 -3.11 16.35 13.71
C ASP A 42 -2.46 17.05 12.51
N ILE A 43 -3.24 17.38 11.47
CA ILE A 43 -2.71 18.06 10.29
C ILE A 43 -2.72 19.58 10.54
N PRO A 44 -1.58 20.24 10.69
CA PRO A 44 -1.51 21.63 11.07
C PRO A 44 -2.30 22.52 10.13
N ARG A 45 -3.10 23.45 10.68
CA ARG A 45 -3.91 24.46 9.96
C ARG A 45 -5.06 23.93 9.10
N TRP A 46 -5.28 22.62 9.08
CA TRP A 46 -6.33 21.98 8.28
C TRP A 46 -7.29 21.17 9.14
N ASN A 47 -8.56 21.40 8.96
CA ASN A 47 -9.64 20.70 9.66
C ASN A 47 -10.47 19.87 8.67
N TYR A 48 -11.16 18.90 9.20
CA TYR A 48 -12.04 18.01 8.48
C TYR A 48 -13.39 18.67 8.16
N ALA A 49 -13.67 18.99 6.89
CA ALA A 49 -14.97 19.51 6.43
C ALA A 49 -16.01 18.41 6.21
N GLY A 50 -15.59 17.18 5.95
CA GLY A 50 -16.47 16.06 5.64
C GLY A 50 -15.88 15.05 4.69
N THR A 51 -16.63 13.96 4.46
CA THR A 51 -16.27 12.92 3.47
C THR A 51 -17.45 12.59 2.58
N GLU A 52 -17.25 12.64 1.27
CA GLU A 52 -18.19 12.11 0.29
C GLU A 52 -17.76 10.71 -0.15
N GLU A 53 -18.47 9.71 0.33
CA GLU A 53 -18.30 8.30 -0.01
C GLU A 53 -19.66 7.60 -0.10
N TYR A 54 -19.70 6.38 -0.67
CA TYR A 54 -20.93 5.59 -0.71
C TYR A 54 -20.70 4.14 -0.31
N GLN A 55 -21.72 3.57 0.28
CA GLN A 55 -21.78 2.13 0.52
C GLN A 55 -22.67 1.46 -0.53
N LEU A 56 -22.31 0.27 -0.93
CA LEU A 56 -23.14 -0.63 -1.71
C LEU A 56 -23.26 -1.96 -0.95
N SER A 57 -24.45 -2.54 -0.99
CA SER A 57 -24.67 -3.90 -0.51
C SER A 57 -23.68 -4.85 -1.21
N LYS A 58 -23.15 -5.84 -0.49
CA LYS A 58 -22.27 -6.88 -1.05
C LYS A 58 -22.94 -7.57 -2.25
N ASN A 59 -24.27 -7.71 -2.22
CA ASN A 59 -25.09 -8.37 -3.25
C ASN A 59 -25.58 -7.40 -4.36
N ALA A 60 -25.08 -6.16 -4.43
CA ALA A 60 -25.48 -5.24 -5.48
C ALA A 60 -25.06 -5.75 -6.86
N SER A 61 -26.00 -5.75 -7.83
CA SER A 61 -25.73 -6.17 -9.20
C SER A 61 -24.67 -5.30 -9.87
N GLY A 62 -23.96 -5.86 -10.86
CA GLY A 62 -22.95 -5.12 -11.63
C GLY A 62 -23.49 -3.84 -12.26
N LEU A 63 -24.72 -3.89 -12.82
CA LEU A 63 -25.39 -2.72 -13.38
C LEU A 63 -25.62 -1.63 -12.32
N ARG A 64 -26.09 -1.99 -11.13
CA ARG A 64 -26.31 -1.04 -10.02
C ARG A 64 -24.99 -0.40 -9.57
N ARG A 65 -23.88 -1.17 -9.54
CA ARG A 65 -22.54 -0.67 -9.26
C ARG A 65 -22.09 0.35 -10.30
N ILE A 66 -22.26 0.05 -11.59
CA ILE A 66 -21.92 0.95 -12.71
C ILE A 66 -22.77 2.24 -12.65
N LEU A 67 -24.07 2.14 -12.51
CA LEU A 67 -24.97 3.30 -12.43
C LEU A 67 -24.61 4.19 -11.23
N LYS A 68 -24.33 3.61 -10.07
CA LYS A 68 -23.91 4.37 -8.88
C LYS A 68 -22.58 5.07 -9.12
N ARG A 69 -21.57 4.37 -9.64
CA ARG A 69 -20.23 4.90 -9.93
C ARG A 69 -20.25 6.00 -10.99
N TRP A 70 -20.99 5.79 -12.09
CA TRP A 70 -20.91 6.69 -13.24
C TRP A 70 -21.87 7.89 -13.16
N PHE A 71 -22.96 7.79 -12.44
CA PHE A 71 -23.99 8.82 -12.42
C PHE A 71 -24.42 9.25 -11.02
N GLY A 72 -24.83 8.32 -10.18
CA GLY A 72 -25.42 8.66 -8.88
C GLY A 72 -24.45 9.37 -7.95
N HIS A 73 -23.27 8.79 -7.76
CA HIS A 73 -22.25 9.34 -6.86
C HIS A 73 -21.59 10.62 -7.41
N PRO A 74 -21.18 10.71 -8.69
CA PRO A 74 -20.67 11.97 -9.25
C PRO A 74 -21.65 13.16 -9.13
N LYS A 75 -22.96 12.93 -9.31
CA LYS A 75 -23.97 13.98 -9.10
C LYS A 75 -24.00 14.44 -7.65
N ARG A 76 -23.94 13.49 -6.70
CA ARG A 76 -23.93 13.79 -5.27
C ARG A 76 -22.67 14.57 -4.87
N VAL A 77 -21.49 14.11 -5.30
CA VAL A 77 -20.22 14.79 -5.05
C VAL A 77 -20.23 16.21 -5.61
N LYS A 78 -20.70 16.39 -6.85
CA LYS A 78 -20.83 17.73 -7.45
C LYS A 78 -21.77 18.64 -6.66
N ALA A 79 -22.89 18.12 -6.17
CA ALA A 79 -23.83 18.87 -5.34
C ALA A 79 -23.23 19.25 -3.98
N SER A 80 -22.46 18.32 -3.37
CA SER A 80 -21.75 18.56 -2.12
C SER A 80 -20.68 19.65 -2.28
N ILE A 81 -19.85 19.56 -3.31
CA ILE A 81 -18.82 20.57 -3.61
C ILE A 81 -19.45 21.97 -3.78
N ARG A 82 -20.56 22.06 -4.50
CA ARG A 82 -21.29 23.33 -4.64
C ARG A 82 -21.81 23.87 -3.32
N ARG A 83 -22.35 23.00 -2.45
CA ARG A 83 -22.84 23.38 -1.13
C ARG A 83 -21.69 23.92 -0.26
N HIS A 84 -20.59 23.19 -0.20
CA HIS A 84 -19.41 23.62 0.54
C HIS A 84 -18.87 24.96 0.05
N HIS A 85 -18.86 25.17 -1.28
CA HIS A 85 -18.48 26.45 -1.84
C HIS A 85 -19.42 27.57 -1.41
N GLN A 86 -20.75 27.37 -1.54
CA GLN A 86 -21.76 28.38 -1.14
C GLN A 86 -21.71 28.75 0.35
N GLN A 87 -21.41 27.74 1.19
CA GLN A 87 -21.27 27.88 2.63
C GLN A 87 -19.86 28.32 3.07
N ARG A 88 -18.90 28.43 2.14
CA ARG A 88 -17.47 28.64 2.45
C ARG A 88 -16.93 27.68 3.52
N SER A 89 -17.35 26.42 3.46
CA SER A 89 -17.05 25.39 4.45
C SER A 89 -16.04 24.35 3.97
N ALA A 90 -15.40 24.58 2.82
CA ALA A 90 -14.23 23.85 2.35
C ALA A 90 -13.35 24.76 1.52
N ASP A 91 -12.05 24.75 1.79
CA ASP A 91 -11.01 25.53 1.10
C ASP A 91 -10.23 24.67 0.11
N LEU A 92 -10.32 23.33 0.24
CA LEU A 92 -9.70 22.36 -0.63
C LEU A 92 -10.56 21.11 -0.74
N ILE A 93 -10.53 20.47 -1.91
CA ILE A 93 -11.11 19.15 -2.14
C ILE A 93 -9.96 18.16 -2.37
N HIS A 94 -9.89 17.11 -1.56
CA HIS A 94 -8.92 16.05 -1.68
C HIS A 94 -9.58 14.76 -2.16
N VAL A 95 -9.24 14.34 -3.40
CA VAL A 95 -9.69 13.07 -3.99
C VAL A 95 -8.74 11.97 -3.57
N ALA A 96 -9.26 10.96 -2.89
CA ALA A 96 -8.50 9.99 -2.12
C ALA A 96 -7.56 9.09 -2.95
N ASP A 97 -7.92 8.77 -4.20
CA ASP A 97 -7.13 7.90 -5.06
C ASP A 97 -7.41 8.11 -6.56
N GLN A 98 -6.52 7.68 -7.42
CA GLN A 98 -6.61 7.82 -8.88
C GLN A 98 -7.85 7.12 -9.47
N GLU A 99 -8.34 6.06 -8.84
CA GLU A 99 -9.54 5.34 -9.27
C GLU A 99 -10.82 6.17 -9.05
N GLN A 100 -10.72 7.26 -8.31
CA GLN A 100 -11.82 8.18 -8.03
C GLN A 100 -11.71 9.50 -8.82
N ALA A 101 -10.73 9.65 -9.68
CA ALA A 101 -10.51 10.85 -10.48
C ALA A 101 -11.74 11.28 -11.31
N HIS A 102 -12.64 10.35 -11.68
CA HIS A 102 -13.90 10.65 -12.36
C HIS A 102 -14.86 11.53 -11.54
N LEU A 103 -14.63 11.65 -10.23
CA LEU A 103 -15.42 12.49 -9.32
C LEU A 103 -14.99 13.96 -9.39
N ILE A 104 -13.83 14.27 -9.96
CA ILE A 104 -13.35 15.65 -10.14
C ILE A 104 -14.26 16.38 -11.13
N PRO A 105 -14.91 17.47 -10.72
CA PRO A 105 -15.83 18.20 -11.58
C PRO A 105 -15.09 18.87 -12.74
N SER A 106 -15.83 19.25 -13.79
CA SER A 106 -15.28 20.00 -14.95
C SER A 106 -14.84 21.40 -14.59
N SER A 107 -15.43 21.98 -13.56
CA SER A 107 -15.07 23.28 -12.98
C SER A 107 -15.31 23.25 -11.49
N SER A 108 -14.39 23.82 -10.72
CA SER A 108 -14.49 24.01 -9.28
C SER A 108 -13.95 25.39 -8.93
N GLN A 109 -14.59 26.07 -8.02
CA GLN A 109 -14.09 27.33 -7.44
C GLN A 109 -13.19 27.06 -6.22
N VAL A 110 -13.20 25.81 -5.74
CA VAL A 110 -12.33 25.31 -4.69
C VAL A 110 -11.27 24.43 -5.35
N PRO A 111 -9.99 24.61 -5.06
CA PRO A 111 -8.93 23.77 -5.60
C PRO A 111 -9.18 22.29 -5.35
N VAL A 112 -8.85 21.45 -6.32
CA VAL A 112 -9.01 20.01 -6.24
C VAL A 112 -7.65 19.34 -6.40
N VAL A 113 -7.22 18.60 -5.39
CA VAL A 113 -6.03 17.76 -5.42
C VAL A 113 -6.42 16.29 -5.48
N ILE A 114 -5.60 15.49 -6.13
CA ILE A 114 -5.77 14.04 -6.17
C ILE A 114 -4.52 13.34 -5.65
N TYR A 115 -4.74 12.31 -4.82
CA TYR A 115 -3.66 11.41 -4.41
C TYR A 115 -3.55 10.26 -5.41
N VAL A 116 -2.37 10.03 -5.95
CA VAL A 116 -2.06 8.95 -6.89
C VAL A 116 -1.17 7.94 -6.18
N HIS A 117 -1.68 6.73 -5.99
CA HIS A 117 -0.99 5.65 -5.29
C HIS A 117 -0.14 4.79 -6.23
N ASP A 118 -0.66 4.54 -7.43
CA ASP A 118 -0.02 3.82 -8.53
C ASP A 118 -0.74 4.12 -9.84
N PHE A 119 -0.23 3.53 -10.92
CA PHE A 119 -0.85 3.64 -12.24
C PHE A 119 -1.14 2.29 -12.90
N PHE A 120 -1.13 1.19 -12.16
CA PHE A 120 -1.24 -0.16 -12.72
C PHE A 120 -2.44 -0.35 -13.63
N HIS A 121 -3.59 0.24 -13.28
CA HIS A 121 -4.80 0.14 -14.09
C HIS A 121 -4.90 1.19 -15.19
N LEU A 122 -4.31 2.36 -15.00
CA LEU A 122 -4.33 3.44 -15.99
C LEU A 122 -3.33 3.23 -17.11
N PHE A 123 -2.17 2.66 -16.79
CA PHE A 123 -1.09 2.36 -17.72
C PHE A 123 -0.60 0.93 -17.47
N PRO A 124 -1.43 -0.08 -17.83
CA PRO A 124 -1.03 -1.46 -17.67
C PRO A 124 0.18 -1.77 -18.55
N GLU A 125 1.11 -2.55 -18.02
CA GLU A 125 2.33 -2.96 -18.70
C GLU A 125 2.62 -4.45 -18.49
N VAL A 126 3.44 -5.00 -19.35
CA VAL A 126 4.02 -6.33 -19.17
C VAL A 126 5.51 -6.15 -18.95
N ILE A 127 6.01 -6.68 -17.86
CA ILE A 127 7.44 -6.70 -17.57
C ILE A 127 7.95 -8.15 -17.67
N THR A 128 9.18 -8.31 -18.13
CA THR A 128 9.84 -9.63 -18.14
C THR A 128 10.82 -9.72 -16.99
N LEU A 129 10.66 -10.70 -16.12
CA LEU A 129 11.56 -10.98 -15.01
C LEU A 129 11.82 -12.49 -14.92
N SER A 130 13.07 -12.90 -14.85
CA SER A 130 13.48 -14.33 -14.83
C SER A 130 12.88 -15.13 -15.99
N GLY A 131 12.77 -14.51 -17.18
CA GLY A 131 12.18 -15.13 -18.36
C GLY A 131 10.65 -15.28 -18.35
N GLU A 132 9.97 -14.79 -17.32
CA GLU A 132 8.49 -14.79 -17.23
C GLU A 132 7.91 -13.42 -17.55
N GLU A 133 6.85 -13.41 -18.37
CA GLU A 133 6.03 -12.23 -18.57
C GLU A 133 5.08 -12.04 -17.38
N ILE A 134 5.14 -10.87 -16.78
CA ILE A 134 4.33 -10.50 -15.62
C ILE A 134 3.44 -9.35 -16.01
N GLU A 135 2.14 -9.59 -16.04
CA GLU A 135 1.15 -8.55 -16.26
C GLU A 135 0.99 -7.67 -15.02
N ILE A 136 1.18 -6.37 -15.22
CA ILE A 136 0.90 -5.34 -14.22
C ILE A 136 -0.32 -4.57 -14.67
N GLY A 137 -1.42 -4.72 -13.94
CA GLY A 137 -2.72 -4.20 -14.33
C GLY A 137 -3.37 -5.04 -15.45
N GLN A 138 -4.59 -4.68 -15.79
CA GLN A 138 -5.39 -5.42 -16.77
C GLN A 138 -5.05 -4.99 -18.20
N GLN A 139 -4.37 -5.84 -18.96
CA GLN A 139 -3.92 -5.55 -20.33
C GLN A 139 -5.07 -5.36 -21.32
N GLN A 140 -6.12 -6.15 -21.19
CA GLN A 140 -7.28 -6.10 -22.06
C GLN A 140 -8.58 -5.81 -21.27
N PRO A 141 -8.76 -4.58 -20.77
CA PRO A 141 -9.96 -4.26 -20.03
C PRO A 141 -11.20 -4.26 -20.94
N PRO A 142 -12.36 -4.73 -20.46
CA PRO A 142 -13.62 -4.70 -21.19
C PRO A 142 -14.02 -3.25 -21.52
N TRP A 143 -14.93 -3.09 -22.51
CA TRP A 143 -15.30 -1.78 -23.05
C TRP A 143 -15.75 -0.77 -21.98
N TYR A 144 -16.51 -1.22 -20.99
CA TYR A 144 -16.96 -0.35 -19.88
C TYR A 144 -15.79 0.12 -19.02
N ARG A 145 -14.78 -0.73 -18.76
CA ARG A 145 -13.59 -0.36 -18.03
C ARG A 145 -12.72 0.60 -18.85
N ARG A 146 -12.58 0.38 -20.14
CA ARG A 146 -11.89 1.34 -21.04
C ARG A 146 -12.55 2.72 -21.00
N SER A 147 -13.89 2.78 -20.98
CA SER A 147 -14.63 4.04 -20.83
C SER A 147 -14.39 4.70 -19.48
N ASP A 148 -14.34 3.90 -18.40
CA ASP A 148 -14.03 4.37 -17.05
C ASP A 148 -12.60 4.94 -16.99
N LEU A 149 -11.60 4.23 -17.48
CA LEU A 149 -10.20 4.69 -17.55
C LEU A 149 -10.06 6.04 -18.27
N LYS A 150 -10.77 6.25 -19.38
CA LYS A 150 -10.82 7.56 -20.07
C LYS A 150 -11.38 8.66 -19.17
N ARG A 151 -12.36 8.36 -18.31
CA ARG A 151 -12.92 9.33 -17.34
C ARG A 151 -11.95 9.64 -16.23
N LEU A 152 -11.20 8.62 -15.73
CA LEU A 152 -10.15 8.81 -14.73
C LEU A 152 -9.05 9.72 -15.27
N MET A 153 -8.54 9.46 -16.48
CA MET A 153 -7.54 10.32 -17.13
C MET A 153 -8.01 11.77 -17.29
N LYS A 154 -9.27 11.97 -17.71
CA LYS A 154 -9.85 13.32 -17.79
C LYS A 154 -9.94 13.97 -16.43
N GLY A 155 -10.27 13.19 -15.39
CA GLY A 155 -10.34 13.67 -14.02
C GLY A 155 -8.99 14.14 -13.50
N ILE A 156 -7.94 13.32 -13.62
CA ILE A 156 -6.58 13.70 -13.22
C ILE A 156 -6.14 14.98 -13.94
N LYS A 157 -6.40 15.10 -15.25
CA LYS A 157 -6.09 16.32 -16.00
C LYS A 157 -6.83 17.57 -15.49
N ARG A 158 -7.97 17.42 -14.82
CA ARG A 158 -8.75 18.53 -14.24
C ARG A 158 -8.31 18.92 -12.84
N SER A 159 -7.61 18.05 -12.11
CA SER A 159 -7.12 18.42 -10.78
C SER A 159 -6.18 19.63 -10.86
N ASN A 160 -6.11 20.42 -9.80
CA ASN A 160 -5.17 21.53 -9.69
C ASN A 160 -3.75 21.01 -9.44
N ALA A 161 -3.62 19.91 -8.67
CA ALA A 161 -2.35 19.30 -8.36
C ALA A 161 -2.49 17.79 -8.18
N ILE A 162 -1.35 17.09 -8.19
CA ILE A 162 -1.24 15.66 -7.88
C ILE A 162 -0.35 15.51 -6.65
N ILE A 163 -0.77 14.68 -5.70
CA ILE A 163 0.07 14.15 -4.64
C ILE A 163 0.38 12.69 -4.97
N CYS A 164 1.60 12.23 -4.73
CA CYS A 164 1.99 10.82 -4.90
C CYS A 164 2.89 10.35 -3.77
N ASN A 165 3.02 9.04 -3.61
CA ASN A 165 3.64 8.42 -2.43
C ASN A 165 5.12 8.06 -2.61
N THR A 166 5.59 7.79 -3.84
CA THR A 166 6.94 7.30 -4.12
C THR A 166 7.60 8.03 -5.27
N LYS A 167 8.91 7.97 -5.35
CA LYS A 167 9.69 8.50 -6.49
C LYS A 167 9.32 7.80 -7.79
N ALA A 168 9.04 6.49 -7.73
CA ALA A 168 8.58 5.74 -8.89
C ALA A 168 7.24 6.29 -9.42
N THR A 169 6.25 6.50 -8.55
CA THR A 169 4.96 7.10 -8.93
C THR A 169 5.12 8.55 -9.39
N GLU A 170 6.03 9.32 -8.77
CA GLU A 170 6.36 10.69 -9.18
C GLU A 170 6.89 10.75 -10.62
N MET A 171 7.78 9.84 -10.98
CA MET A 171 8.32 9.75 -12.35
C MET A 171 7.22 9.47 -13.38
N LEU A 172 6.28 8.57 -13.06
CA LEU A 172 5.14 8.30 -13.92
C LEU A 172 4.19 9.49 -14.00
N CYS A 173 3.96 10.21 -12.90
CA CYS A 173 3.19 11.46 -12.90
C CYS A 173 3.85 12.51 -13.83
N LYS A 174 5.15 12.72 -13.72
CA LYS A 174 5.90 13.65 -14.60
C LYS A 174 5.79 13.26 -16.08
N LYS A 175 5.87 11.96 -16.37
CA LYS A 175 5.75 11.43 -17.74
C LYS A 175 4.36 11.68 -18.34
N HIS A 176 3.29 11.42 -17.58
CA HIS A 176 1.93 11.43 -18.11
C HIS A 176 1.16 12.75 -17.88
N PHE A 177 1.62 13.56 -16.92
CA PHE A 177 1.01 14.84 -16.54
C PHE A 177 2.07 15.93 -16.33
N PRO A 178 2.93 16.24 -17.32
CA PRO A 178 4.13 17.07 -17.16
C PRO A 178 3.85 18.51 -16.68
N ASN A 179 2.64 19.01 -16.93
CA ASN A 179 2.24 20.38 -16.59
C ASN A 179 1.45 20.48 -15.26
N LYS A 180 1.42 19.42 -14.47
CA LYS A 180 0.72 19.44 -13.17
C LYS A 180 1.69 19.75 -12.03
N PRO A 181 1.33 20.67 -11.12
CA PRO A 181 1.99 20.75 -9.82
C PRO A 181 1.96 19.37 -9.15
N LEU A 182 3.11 18.93 -8.65
CA LEU A 182 3.31 17.58 -8.18
C LEU A 182 4.04 17.60 -6.83
N TYR A 183 3.47 16.91 -5.85
CA TYR A 183 3.99 16.79 -4.50
C TYR A 183 4.23 15.31 -4.19
N ARG A 184 5.47 14.96 -3.82
CA ARG A 184 5.77 13.60 -3.36
C ARG A 184 5.74 13.57 -1.85
N ILE A 185 4.72 12.91 -1.31
CA ILE A 185 4.46 12.78 0.12
C ILE A 185 4.27 11.29 0.44
N PRO A 186 5.34 10.58 0.87
CA PRO A 186 5.21 9.20 1.31
C PRO A 186 4.27 9.09 2.51
N TYR A 187 3.59 7.96 2.66
CA TYR A 187 2.66 7.75 3.78
C TYR A 187 3.34 7.89 5.13
N GLY A 188 2.55 8.31 6.11
CA GLY A 188 2.92 8.22 7.52
C GLY A 188 2.83 6.77 8.01
N LEU A 189 3.76 6.37 8.83
CA LEU A 189 3.79 5.07 9.48
C LEU A 189 3.96 5.27 10.99
N ASP A 190 2.94 4.93 11.75
CA ASP A 190 3.03 4.92 13.21
C ASP A 190 3.81 3.67 13.65
N VAL A 191 5.12 3.83 13.85
CA VAL A 191 6.03 2.76 14.24
C VAL A 191 5.58 2.07 15.53
N ALA A 192 4.95 2.79 16.46
CA ALA A 192 4.49 2.23 17.73
C ALA A 192 3.42 1.14 17.55
N LYS A 193 2.64 1.19 16.48
CA LYS A 193 1.66 0.13 16.15
C LYS A 193 2.29 -1.20 15.79
N PHE A 194 3.54 -1.21 15.35
CA PHE A 194 4.25 -2.39 14.83
C PHE A 194 5.36 -2.86 15.76
N ALA A 195 5.98 -1.93 16.51
CA ALA A 195 7.08 -2.25 17.40
C ALA A 195 6.69 -3.36 18.39
N PRO A 196 7.55 -4.37 18.60
CA PRO A 196 7.25 -5.45 19.53
C PRO A 196 7.18 -4.91 20.96
N PRO A 197 6.21 -5.38 21.77
CA PRO A 197 6.17 -5.05 23.19
C PRO A 197 7.37 -5.66 23.93
N SER A 198 7.68 -5.13 25.12
CA SER A 198 8.79 -5.62 25.95
C SER A 198 8.69 -7.11 26.32
N ALA A 199 7.47 -7.61 26.48
CA ALA A 199 7.16 -9.04 26.61
C ALA A 199 6.31 -9.45 25.42
N LEU A 200 6.86 -10.30 24.54
CA LEU A 200 6.12 -10.79 23.37
C LEU A 200 4.88 -11.59 23.81
N PRO A 201 3.74 -11.36 23.19
CA PRO A 201 2.57 -12.22 23.35
C PRO A 201 2.88 -13.66 22.91
N PRO A 202 2.07 -14.66 23.33
CA PRO A 202 2.22 -16.03 22.88
C PRO A 202 2.25 -16.15 21.34
N MET A 203 3.11 -17.04 20.86
CA MET A 203 3.19 -17.36 19.43
C MET A 203 1.84 -17.88 18.93
N PRO A 204 1.35 -17.46 17.74
CA PRO A 204 0.16 -18.05 17.12
C PRO A 204 0.27 -19.58 17.01
N ALA A 205 -0.81 -20.31 17.27
CA ALA A 205 -0.84 -21.76 17.22
C ALA A 205 -0.46 -22.39 15.86
N SER A 206 -0.54 -21.59 14.79
CA SER A 206 -0.11 -21.98 13.43
C SER A 206 1.40 -21.94 13.22
N LEU A 207 2.16 -21.29 14.12
CA LEU A 207 3.61 -21.26 14.12
C LEU A 207 4.15 -22.34 15.05
N SER A 208 5.33 -22.89 14.72
CA SER A 208 6.06 -23.80 15.59
C SER A 208 7.45 -23.26 15.88
N PRO A 209 7.93 -23.28 17.12
CA PRO A 209 9.32 -22.90 17.44
C PRO A 209 10.35 -23.88 16.84
N GLU A 210 9.91 -25.10 16.47
CA GLU A 210 10.74 -26.12 15.86
C GLU A 210 10.94 -25.92 14.35
N THR A 211 10.30 -24.91 13.76
CA THR A 211 10.44 -24.57 12.35
C THR A 211 10.93 -23.14 12.18
N CYS A 212 11.76 -22.93 11.16
CA CYS A 212 12.17 -21.60 10.72
C CYS A 212 11.01 -20.98 9.92
N ASN A 213 10.24 -20.12 10.56
CA ASN A 213 8.99 -19.56 10.02
C ASN A 213 9.27 -18.30 9.21
N PHE A 214 8.80 -18.23 7.97
CA PHE A 214 8.84 -17.05 7.11
C PHE A 214 7.43 -16.51 6.88
N LEU A 215 7.33 -15.19 6.68
CA LEU A 215 6.08 -14.50 6.40
C LEU A 215 6.03 -14.07 4.92
N VAL A 216 4.88 -14.21 4.30
CA VAL A 216 4.54 -13.64 2.99
C VAL A 216 3.23 -12.87 3.15
N VAL A 217 3.19 -11.60 2.74
CA VAL A 217 2.00 -10.75 2.83
C VAL A 217 1.62 -10.20 1.46
N GLY A 218 0.38 -10.46 1.05
CA GLY A 218 -0.21 -9.95 -0.18
C GLY A 218 -1.01 -10.99 -0.95
N SER A 219 -1.87 -10.53 -1.86
CA SER A 219 -2.66 -11.42 -2.73
C SER A 219 -1.80 -12.14 -3.76
N HIS A 220 -2.33 -13.23 -4.32
CA HIS A 220 -1.69 -13.95 -5.43
C HIS A 220 -1.89 -13.21 -6.78
N ASP A 221 -1.59 -11.92 -6.79
CA ASP A 221 -1.49 -11.11 -8.00
C ASP A 221 -0.15 -11.42 -8.70
N PRO A 222 -0.08 -11.55 -10.04
CA PRO A 222 1.15 -11.87 -10.76
C PRO A 222 2.34 -10.97 -10.41
N ARG A 223 2.10 -9.67 -10.21
CA ARG A 223 3.14 -8.72 -9.81
C ARG A 223 3.78 -9.02 -8.46
N LYS A 224 3.09 -9.76 -7.56
CA LYS A 224 3.63 -10.21 -6.26
C LYS A 224 4.59 -11.40 -6.39
N ARG A 225 4.62 -12.05 -7.54
CA ARG A 225 5.58 -13.10 -7.92
C ARG A 225 5.67 -14.27 -6.94
N LEU A 226 4.53 -14.71 -6.38
CA LEU A 226 4.53 -15.85 -5.46
C LEU A 226 5.01 -17.14 -6.15
N LYS A 227 4.75 -17.31 -7.46
CA LYS A 227 5.27 -18.45 -8.21
C LYS A 227 6.80 -18.46 -8.29
N PHE A 228 7.43 -17.31 -8.54
CA PHE A 228 8.88 -17.16 -8.49
C PHE A 228 9.41 -17.59 -7.11
N LEU A 229 8.84 -17.07 -6.03
CA LEU A 229 9.25 -17.42 -4.67
C LEU A 229 9.13 -18.92 -4.40
N ILE A 230 8.02 -19.54 -4.79
CA ILE A 230 7.79 -20.99 -4.58
C ILE A 230 8.83 -21.81 -5.35
N ARG A 231 9.13 -21.47 -6.62
CA ARG A 231 10.20 -22.14 -7.38
C ARG A 231 11.56 -21.98 -6.72
N THR A 232 11.90 -20.76 -6.31
CA THR A 232 13.16 -20.50 -5.60
C THR A 232 13.26 -21.32 -4.31
N LEU A 233 12.21 -21.37 -3.52
CA LEU A 233 12.16 -22.19 -2.31
C LEU A 233 12.34 -23.70 -2.60
N SER A 234 11.80 -24.20 -3.70
CA SER A 234 11.94 -25.61 -4.07
C SER A 234 13.37 -26.02 -4.45
N GLN A 235 14.25 -25.04 -4.72
CA GLN A 235 15.67 -25.27 -5.02
C GLN A 235 16.56 -25.32 -3.75
N LEU A 236 16.00 -25.01 -2.59
CA LEU A 236 16.73 -25.07 -1.33
C LEU A 236 17.24 -26.50 -1.02
N PRO A 237 18.37 -26.66 -0.31
CA PRO A 237 18.80 -27.94 0.20
C PRO A 237 17.68 -28.63 0.98
N LYS A 238 17.52 -29.95 0.78
CA LYS A 238 16.40 -30.72 1.38
C LYS A 238 16.30 -30.55 2.88
N GLU A 239 17.41 -30.45 3.58
CA GLU A 239 17.41 -30.28 5.05
C GLU A 239 16.90 -28.91 5.47
N VAL A 240 17.21 -27.85 4.70
CA VAL A 240 16.66 -26.51 4.92
C VAL A 240 15.16 -26.53 4.63
N LEU A 241 14.75 -27.08 3.48
CA LEU A 241 13.36 -27.12 3.05
C LEU A 241 12.45 -27.85 4.04
N LYS A 242 12.93 -28.94 4.69
CA LYS A 242 12.19 -29.68 5.71
C LYS A 242 11.98 -28.89 7.01
N SER A 243 12.89 -27.98 7.34
CA SER A 243 12.91 -27.23 8.60
C SER A 243 12.29 -25.83 8.49
N ILE A 244 11.93 -25.38 7.29
CA ILE A 244 11.24 -24.09 7.09
C ILE A 244 9.73 -24.25 6.99
N ARG A 245 8.99 -23.14 7.24
CA ARG A 245 7.54 -23.02 6.97
C ARG A 245 7.24 -21.63 6.45
N ILE A 246 6.48 -21.55 5.37
CA ILE A 246 6.04 -20.28 4.79
C ILE A 246 4.59 -20.01 5.22
N HIS A 247 4.34 -18.87 5.84
CA HIS A 247 3.00 -18.42 6.25
C HIS A 247 2.54 -17.31 5.32
N HIS A 248 1.54 -17.61 4.48
CA HIS A 248 0.99 -16.66 3.52
C HIS A 248 -0.28 -16.01 4.07
N ILE A 249 -0.26 -14.69 4.17
CA ILE A 249 -1.41 -13.85 4.53
C ILE A 249 -1.78 -13.00 3.32
N GLY A 250 -2.92 -13.29 2.73
CA GLY A 250 -3.43 -12.64 1.52
C GLY A 250 -4.34 -13.55 0.72
N GLY A 251 -4.91 -13.05 -0.37
CA GLY A 251 -5.72 -13.87 -1.28
C GLY A 251 -4.88 -14.93 -1.99
N ASP A 252 -5.30 -16.18 -1.88
CA ASP A 252 -4.59 -17.35 -2.43
C ASP A 252 -4.82 -17.57 -3.93
N THR A 253 -5.94 -17.09 -4.45
CA THR A 253 -6.32 -17.25 -5.86
C THR A 253 -5.75 -16.16 -6.75
N CYS A 254 -5.22 -16.56 -7.92
CA CYS A 254 -4.79 -15.61 -8.93
C CYS A 254 -6.01 -14.94 -9.58
N PRO A 255 -6.06 -13.59 -9.66
CA PRO A 255 -7.19 -12.88 -10.25
C PRO A 255 -7.37 -13.14 -11.75
N TYR A 256 -6.34 -13.63 -12.42
CA TYR A 256 -6.35 -13.98 -13.86
C TYR A 256 -6.52 -15.48 -14.13
N GLY A 257 -6.83 -16.27 -13.09
CA GLY A 257 -7.00 -17.71 -13.19
C GLY A 257 -5.70 -18.52 -12.99
N GLY A 258 -5.81 -19.83 -13.09
CA GLY A 258 -4.72 -20.76 -12.86
C GLY A 258 -4.69 -21.29 -11.41
N LEU A 259 -3.60 -21.97 -11.05
CA LEU A 259 -3.43 -22.55 -9.71
C LEU A 259 -3.35 -21.47 -8.64
N SER A 260 -3.92 -21.74 -7.48
CA SER A 260 -3.69 -20.95 -6.28
C SER A 260 -2.22 -21.05 -5.84
N ALA A 261 -1.78 -20.13 -4.99
CA ALA A 261 -0.42 -20.18 -4.44
C ALA A 261 -0.20 -21.48 -3.65
N SER A 262 -1.20 -21.91 -2.88
CA SER A 262 -1.15 -23.17 -2.10
C SER A 262 -1.06 -24.40 -2.99
N GLU A 263 -1.84 -24.47 -4.08
CA GLU A 263 -1.77 -25.58 -5.04
C GLU A 263 -0.41 -25.61 -5.75
N TYR A 264 0.09 -24.44 -6.16
CA TYR A 264 1.39 -24.33 -6.80
C TYR A 264 2.54 -24.75 -5.84
N ALA A 265 2.47 -24.33 -4.57
CA ALA A 265 3.42 -24.73 -3.54
C ALA A 265 3.38 -26.25 -3.30
N GLY A 266 2.18 -26.85 -3.28
CA GLY A 266 2.01 -28.31 -3.18
C GLY A 266 2.68 -29.07 -4.31
N GLN A 267 2.54 -28.62 -5.57
CA GLN A 267 3.21 -29.22 -6.74
C GLN A 267 4.74 -29.17 -6.63
N HIS A 268 5.28 -28.11 -6.02
CA HIS A 268 6.71 -27.92 -5.80
C HIS A 268 7.22 -28.46 -4.45
N GLN A 269 6.36 -29.11 -3.66
CA GLN A 269 6.66 -29.67 -2.33
C GLN A 269 7.22 -28.63 -1.35
N VAL A 270 6.82 -27.35 -1.49
CA VAL A 270 7.22 -26.28 -0.57
C VAL A 270 6.30 -26.26 0.64
N PRO A 271 6.82 -26.24 1.89
CA PRO A 271 6.04 -26.17 3.11
C PRO A 271 5.29 -24.82 3.24
N TRP A 272 4.10 -24.74 2.69
CA TRP A 272 3.27 -23.54 2.58
C TRP A 272 2.03 -23.64 3.45
N SER A 273 1.73 -22.60 4.19
CA SER A 273 0.55 -22.49 5.05
C SER A 273 -0.24 -21.24 4.70
N GLN A 274 -1.43 -21.42 4.15
CA GLN A 274 -2.36 -20.30 3.92
C GLN A 274 -3.07 -19.94 5.22
N VAL A 275 -2.84 -18.74 5.73
CA VAL A 275 -3.39 -18.26 7.01
C VAL A 275 -4.76 -17.61 6.82
N GLY A 276 -4.96 -16.86 5.72
CA GLY A 276 -6.22 -16.21 5.40
C GLY A 276 -6.06 -15.06 4.40
N GLY A 277 -7.17 -14.58 3.85
CA GLY A 277 -7.19 -13.47 2.90
C GLY A 277 -7.05 -12.11 3.58
N GLU A 278 -7.83 -11.87 4.63
CA GLU A 278 -7.76 -10.69 5.50
C GLU A 278 -7.66 -11.17 6.95
N VAL A 279 -6.72 -10.61 7.69
CA VAL A 279 -6.53 -10.86 9.12
C VAL A 279 -6.48 -9.52 9.84
N SER A 280 -6.68 -9.52 11.16
CA SER A 280 -6.55 -8.29 11.94
C SER A 280 -5.08 -7.84 12.03
N ASP A 281 -4.87 -6.55 12.27
CA ASP A 281 -3.53 -5.98 12.43
C ASP A 281 -2.79 -6.60 13.61
N GLU A 282 -3.52 -6.95 14.70
CA GLU A 282 -2.96 -7.61 15.86
C GLU A 282 -2.41 -8.99 15.49
N LEU A 283 -3.17 -9.78 14.74
CA LEU A 283 -2.72 -11.10 14.29
C LEU A 283 -1.53 -10.97 13.33
N LEU A 284 -1.57 -10.02 12.40
CA LEU A 284 -0.47 -9.78 11.46
C LEU A 284 0.81 -9.36 12.19
N ASN A 285 0.70 -8.55 13.25
CA ASN A 285 1.83 -8.17 14.09
C ASN A 285 2.42 -9.37 14.86
N LEU A 286 1.57 -10.29 15.35
CA LEU A 286 2.07 -11.53 15.93
C LEU A 286 2.92 -12.34 14.95
N TYR A 287 2.50 -12.41 13.66
CA TYR A 287 3.33 -13.06 12.63
C TYR A 287 4.65 -12.30 12.40
N ARG A 288 4.63 -10.98 12.34
CA ARG A 288 5.86 -10.17 12.18
C ARG A 288 6.84 -10.38 13.32
N TRP A 289 6.36 -10.47 14.55
CA TRP A 289 7.22 -10.65 15.73
C TRP A 289 7.80 -12.05 15.85
N HIS A 290 7.06 -13.06 15.41
CA HIS A 290 7.41 -14.47 15.62
C HIS A 290 7.98 -15.19 14.40
N THR A 291 7.99 -14.56 13.23
CA THR A 291 8.64 -15.13 12.04
C THR A 291 10.02 -14.52 11.80
N GLU A 292 10.87 -15.25 11.09
CA GLU A 292 12.29 -14.92 10.92
C GLU A 292 12.52 -13.77 9.95
N ALA A 293 11.75 -13.73 8.86
CA ALA A 293 11.81 -12.67 7.89
C ALA A 293 10.50 -12.58 7.08
N LEU A 294 10.23 -11.38 6.54
CA LEU A 294 9.27 -11.21 5.45
C LEU A 294 9.95 -11.56 4.12
N LEU A 295 9.28 -12.35 3.27
CA LEU A 295 9.67 -12.60 1.88
C LEU A 295 8.78 -11.76 0.96
N PHE A 296 9.37 -10.82 0.22
CA PHE A 296 8.66 -9.86 -0.60
C PHE A 296 9.23 -9.76 -2.02
N PRO A 297 8.97 -10.77 -2.89
CA PRO A 297 9.56 -10.86 -4.23
C PRO A 297 8.87 -9.98 -5.28
N SER A 298 8.05 -9.03 -4.88
CA SER A 298 7.20 -8.24 -5.76
C SER A 298 7.96 -7.57 -6.91
N GLY A 299 7.42 -7.65 -8.11
CA GLY A 299 7.96 -7.00 -9.32
C GLY A 299 7.54 -5.54 -9.47
N ALA A 300 6.43 -5.14 -8.84
CA ALA A 300 5.89 -3.79 -8.92
C ALA A 300 5.00 -3.46 -7.72
N GLU A 301 5.22 -2.28 -7.15
CA GLU A 301 4.43 -1.73 -6.03
C GLU A 301 4.12 -0.25 -6.23
N GLY A 302 3.00 0.19 -5.66
CA GLY A 302 2.72 1.61 -5.52
C GLY A 302 3.50 2.24 -4.37
N PHE A 303 3.63 1.51 -3.25
CA PHE A 303 4.40 1.91 -2.07
C PHE A 303 5.20 0.73 -1.49
N GLY A 304 4.57 -0.25 -0.90
CA GLY A 304 5.23 -1.38 -0.25
C GLY A 304 5.04 -1.35 1.27
N TYR A 305 3.78 -1.28 1.71
CA TYR A 305 3.46 -1.33 3.14
C TYR A 305 4.05 -2.55 3.87
N PRO A 306 3.93 -3.80 3.36
CA PRO A 306 4.45 -4.95 4.10
C PRO A 306 5.93 -4.87 4.47
N PRO A 307 6.86 -4.45 3.58
CA PRO A 307 8.26 -4.18 3.95
C PRO A 307 8.43 -3.17 5.08
N VAL A 308 7.81 -1.98 4.97
CA VAL A 308 8.01 -0.92 5.99
C VAL A 308 7.39 -1.28 7.33
N GLU A 309 6.23 -1.94 7.33
CA GLU A 309 5.59 -2.45 8.55
C GLU A 309 6.42 -3.56 9.23
N SER A 310 7.03 -4.45 8.43
CA SER A 310 7.93 -5.48 8.95
C SER A 310 9.20 -4.86 9.52
N MET A 311 9.78 -3.85 8.87
CA MET A 311 10.92 -3.12 9.43
C MET A 311 10.54 -2.39 10.72
N ALA A 312 9.36 -1.77 10.79
CA ALA A 312 8.84 -1.14 12.01
C ALA A 312 8.64 -2.16 13.16
N ALA A 313 8.36 -3.42 12.84
CA ALA A 313 8.34 -4.54 13.78
C ALA A 313 9.74 -5.10 14.10
N GLY A 314 10.81 -4.51 13.58
CA GLY A 314 12.18 -5.03 13.69
C GLY A 314 12.35 -6.40 13.02
N GLN A 315 11.51 -6.74 12.05
CA GLN A 315 11.58 -7.99 11.30
C GLN A 315 12.47 -7.82 10.06
N PRO A 316 13.45 -8.70 9.82
CA PRO A 316 14.20 -8.73 8.57
C PRO A 316 13.29 -8.86 7.34
N VAL A 317 13.66 -8.20 6.25
CA VAL A 317 12.89 -8.20 5.01
C VAL A 317 13.81 -8.62 3.86
N LEU A 318 13.41 -9.65 3.14
CA LEU A 318 14.00 -10.05 1.86
C LEU A 318 13.09 -9.51 0.74
N ALA A 319 13.45 -8.39 0.16
CA ALA A 319 12.66 -7.72 -0.87
C ALA A 319 13.43 -7.65 -2.20
N SER A 320 12.71 -7.73 -3.31
CA SER A 320 13.31 -7.56 -4.64
C SER A 320 13.72 -6.09 -4.89
N ASN A 321 14.81 -5.89 -5.60
CA ASN A 321 15.26 -4.56 -6.03
C ASN A 321 14.39 -4.06 -7.20
N ARG A 322 13.23 -3.51 -6.86
CA ARG A 322 12.24 -2.98 -7.82
C ARG A 322 11.74 -1.61 -7.38
N PRO A 323 11.29 -0.77 -8.32
CA PRO A 323 10.77 0.56 -8.03
C PRO A 323 9.66 0.56 -6.95
N ALA A 324 9.52 1.65 -6.25
CA ALA A 324 8.71 1.92 -5.08
C ALA A 324 9.29 1.31 -3.80
N HIS A 325 9.20 -0.02 -3.60
CA HIS A 325 9.66 -0.61 -2.34
C HIS A 325 11.19 -0.57 -2.15
N ASN A 326 12.00 -0.60 -3.23
CA ASN A 326 13.45 -0.49 -3.10
C ASN A 326 13.92 0.89 -2.58
N GLU A 327 13.14 1.94 -2.77
CA GLU A 327 13.45 3.27 -2.24
C GLU A 327 13.11 3.43 -0.75
N LEU A 328 12.39 2.46 -0.18
CA LEU A 328 11.98 2.41 1.23
C LEU A 328 12.88 1.50 2.07
N MET A 329 13.62 0.60 1.43
CA MET A 329 14.55 -0.32 2.08
C MET A 329 15.89 0.38 2.37
N PRO A 330 16.63 -0.06 3.40
CA PRO A 330 18.02 0.39 3.59
C PRO A 330 18.87 0.08 2.36
N ASP A 331 19.84 0.93 2.08
CA ASP A 331 20.75 0.77 0.94
C ASP A 331 21.41 -0.61 0.92
N GLY A 332 21.38 -1.28 -0.22
CA GLY A 332 21.96 -2.61 -0.41
C GLY A 332 21.20 -3.78 0.22
N HIS A 333 20.01 -3.55 0.81
CA HIS A 333 19.21 -4.62 1.43
C HIS A 333 18.24 -5.31 0.44
N CYS A 334 18.07 -4.77 -0.76
CA CYS A 334 17.24 -5.41 -1.78
C CYS A 334 18.03 -6.48 -2.55
N LEU A 335 17.37 -7.61 -2.83
CA LEU A 335 17.89 -8.68 -3.66
C LEU A 335 17.59 -8.42 -5.13
N ASP A 336 18.46 -8.85 -6.03
CA ASP A 336 18.13 -8.83 -7.45
C ASP A 336 16.84 -9.61 -7.70
N ALA A 337 15.92 -9.00 -8.42
CA ALA A 337 14.62 -9.57 -8.69
C ALA A 337 14.68 -10.84 -9.57
N GLU A 338 15.79 -11.06 -10.28
CA GLU A 338 15.98 -12.15 -11.25
C GLU A 338 16.94 -13.23 -10.76
N ASP A 339 17.70 -12.97 -9.70
CA ASP A 339 18.72 -13.90 -9.18
C ASP A 339 18.13 -14.86 -8.13
N GLU A 340 17.57 -16.00 -8.59
CA GLU A 340 17.06 -17.05 -7.70
C GLU A 340 18.15 -17.58 -6.73
N SER A 341 19.42 -17.59 -7.14
CA SER A 341 20.54 -18.05 -6.29
C SER A 341 20.76 -17.10 -5.12
N ALA A 342 20.75 -15.77 -5.37
CA ALA A 342 20.85 -14.77 -4.31
C ALA A 342 19.69 -14.88 -3.30
N TRP A 343 18.47 -15.14 -3.79
CA TRP A 343 17.31 -15.38 -2.92
C TRP A 343 17.48 -16.65 -2.09
N CYS A 344 17.91 -17.78 -2.70
CA CYS A 344 18.20 -19.01 -1.97
C CYS A 344 19.25 -18.77 -0.88
N GLN A 345 20.35 -18.09 -1.21
CA GLN A 345 21.42 -17.81 -0.24
C GLN A 345 20.95 -16.90 0.91
N ALA A 346 20.14 -15.90 0.62
CA ALA A 346 19.56 -15.03 1.65
C ALA A 346 18.64 -15.81 2.62
N ILE A 347 17.80 -16.70 2.08
CA ILE A 347 16.93 -17.58 2.88
C ILE A 347 17.76 -18.54 3.74
N ILE A 348 18.79 -19.17 3.17
CA ILE A 348 19.74 -20.04 3.90
C ILE A 348 20.41 -19.26 5.04
N THR A 349 20.85 -18.03 4.79
CA THR A 349 21.47 -17.19 5.82
C THR A 349 20.52 -16.89 6.99
N VAL A 350 19.25 -16.63 6.71
CA VAL A 350 18.22 -16.45 7.76
C VAL A 350 18.02 -17.78 8.52
N HIS A 351 17.92 -18.90 7.82
CA HIS A 351 17.80 -20.22 8.42
C HIS A 351 18.99 -20.56 9.33
N GLU A 352 20.23 -20.32 8.90
CA GLU A 352 21.44 -20.55 9.72
C GLU A 352 21.42 -19.71 11.01
N ARG A 353 20.94 -18.46 10.94
CA ARG A 353 20.78 -17.62 12.13
C ARG A 353 19.74 -18.20 13.10
N TRP A 354 18.65 -18.74 12.56
CA TRP A 354 17.62 -19.42 13.35
C TRP A 354 18.20 -20.68 14.03
N VAL A 355 18.94 -21.53 13.30
CA VAL A 355 19.61 -22.73 13.86
C VAL A 355 20.56 -22.33 15.00
N LYS A 356 21.39 -21.29 14.80
CA LYS A 356 22.34 -20.80 15.83
C LYS A 356 21.66 -20.34 17.11
N ARG A 357 20.42 -19.88 17.04
CA ARG A 357 19.65 -19.46 18.22
C ARG A 357 19.05 -20.62 19.03
N ASN A 358 19.05 -21.81 18.49
CA ASN A 358 18.63 -23.05 19.18
C ASN A 358 17.29 -22.87 19.94
N GLY A 359 16.21 -22.49 19.24
CA GLY A 359 14.87 -22.30 19.79
C GLY A 359 14.62 -20.97 20.51
N SER A 360 15.66 -20.13 20.69
CA SER A 360 15.46 -18.80 21.26
C SER A 360 14.72 -17.88 20.27
N PRO A 361 13.74 -17.06 20.70
CA PRO A 361 13.05 -16.12 19.85
C PRO A 361 14.01 -15.14 19.16
N ARG A 362 13.64 -14.68 17.95
CA ARG A 362 14.34 -13.61 17.26
C ARG A 362 14.20 -12.30 18.06
N LYS A 363 15.31 -11.58 18.23
CA LYS A 363 15.27 -10.21 18.74
C LYS A 363 14.90 -9.25 17.60
N ALA A 364 14.15 -8.21 17.94
CA ALA A 364 13.85 -7.13 17.00
C ALA A 364 15.14 -6.43 16.57
N ASP A 365 15.25 -6.17 15.27
CA ASP A 365 16.37 -5.38 14.74
C ASP A 365 16.06 -3.89 14.87
N MET A 366 16.70 -3.25 15.85
CA MET A 366 16.50 -1.84 16.17
C MET A 366 16.99 -0.92 15.04
N SER A 367 17.91 -1.37 14.20
CA SER A 367 18.36 -0.58 13.04
C SER A 367 17.29 -0.44 11.98
N LEU A 368 16.49 -1.50 11.77
CA LEU A 368 15.33 -1.48 10.86
C LEU A 368 14.21 -0.60 11.39
N ILE A 369 13.93 -0.68 12.71
CA ILE A 369 12.92 0.19 13.34
C ILE A 369 13.33 1.66 13.15
N LYS A 370 14.58 2.00 13.45
CA LYS A 370 15.11 3.36 13.28
C LYS A 370 15.11 3.79 11.80
N HIS A 371 15.35 2.85 10.89
CA HIS A 371 15.39 3.18 9.46
C HIS A 371 14.05 3.75 8.97
N VAL A 372 12.91 3.28 9.48
CA VAL A 372 11.59 3.74 9.04
C VAL A 372 11.09 5.01 9.73
N ASP A 373 11.85 5.61 10.64
CA ASP A 373 11.50 6.86 11.33
C ASP A 373 11.25 8.03 10.35
N PHE A 374 11.87 7.99 9.16
CA PHE A 374 11.61 8.98 8.11
C PHE A 374 10.18 8.96 7.56
N LEU A 375 9.40 7.93 7.88
CA LEU A 375 7.99 7.80 7.53
C LEU A 375 7.05 8.22 8.66
N SER A 376 7.52 9.00 9.64
CA SER A 376 6.69 9.36 10.80
C SER A 376 5.38 10.03 10.39
N PRO A 377 4.29 9.85 11.18
CA PRO A 377 3.02 10.54 10.96
C PRO A 377 3.16 12.06 10.95
N GLU A 378 3.98 12.62 11.84
CA GLU A 378 4.20 14.07 11.97
C GLU A 378 4.79 14.64 10.68
N ARG A 379 5.80 13.98 10.09
CA ARG A 379 6.35 14.39 8.79
C ARG A 379 5.26 14.37 7.71
N PHE A 380 4.44 13.31 7.65
CA PHE A 380 3.35 13.20 6.69
C PHE A 380 2.33 14.34 6.87
N HIS A 381 1.95 14.64 8.11
CA HIS A 381 1.02 15.71 8.43
C HIS A 381 1.56 17.09 8.02
N ASP A 382 2.83 17.37 8.31
CA ASP A 382 3.48 18.62 7.96
C ASP A 382 3.63 18.81 6.45
N GLU A 383 4.04 17.76 5.72
CA GLU A 383 4.19 17.79 4.27
C GLU A 383 2.81 17.94 3.60
N MET A 384 1.79 17.24 4.08
CA MET A 384 0.42 17.35 3.57
C MET A 384 -0.14 18.77 3.78
N SER A 385 0.05 19.34 4.98
CA SER A 385 -0.37 20.70 5.30
C SER A 385 0.30 21.72 4.38
N ARG A 386 1.61 21.62 4.16
CA ARG A 386 2.36 22.51 3.26
C ARG A 386 1.87 22.42 1.82
N ALA A 387 1.70 21.20 1.31
CA ALA A 387 1.21 20.99 -0.05
C ALA A 387 -0.21 21.58 -0.24
N TRP A 388 -1.11 21.37 0.71
CA TRP A 388 -2.45 21.94 0.65
C TRP A 388 -2.45 23.46 0.74
N ASP A 389 -1.57 24.06 1.55
CA ASP A 389 -1.41 25.51 1.63
C ASP A 389 -0.98 26.12 0.30
N GLU A 390 0.03 25.54 -0.35
CA GLU A 390 0.51 25.97 -1.65
C GLU A 390 -0.56 25.85 -2.74
N ILE A 391 -1.25 24.70 -2.79
CA ILE A 391 -2.33 24.46 -3.77
C ILE A 391 -3.51 25.43 -3.58
N SER A 392 -3.84 25.79 -2.34
CA SER A 392 -4.95 26.67 -2.05
C SER A 392 -4.62 28.15 -2.21
N SER A 393 -3.34 28.50 -2.36
CA SER A 393 -2.87 29.86 -2.54
C SER A 393 -2.55 30.18 -4.00
N SER A 394 -2.54 29.17 -4.88
CA SER A 394 -2.33 29.26 -6.33
C SER A 394 -3.63 29.53 -7.08
#